data_63405007876e61b73548a4edb7eae15e
#
_entry.id   63405007876e61b73548a4edb7eae15e
#
_cell.length_a   1.000
_cell.length_b   1.000
_cell.length_c   1.000
_cell.angle_alpha   90.00
_cell.angle_beta   90.00
_cell.angle_gamma   90.00
#
_symmetry.space_group_name_H-M   'P 1'
#
loop_
_entity.id
_entity.type
_entity.pdbx_description
1 polymer ?
#
loop_
_entity_poly.entity_id
_entity_poly.type
_entity_poly.pdbx_seq_one_letter_code
_entity_poly.pdbx_strand_id
1 'polypeptide(L)'
;MIDGDPDMSTPVIGLDRDGTINVDTGGYVTKPEQFEPIEGSLQAVKIIRDKGYDVVILTNQAGIQKGIMDSVDVDIVHNHMLTLLGQIGCKSINGLYYSTTPLKDDPYRKPNIGMFKRASAEVGVNWTNGVYVGDKISDLKAAIKAKAKPVLVRTGYGEETIKKLNTFANKDLKKQTEIYDNLSQYAHSLVDLS
;
A
#
# COMPACT_ATOMS: atom_id res chain seq x y z
N MET A 1 35.84 3.98 9.67
CA MET A 1 34.60 3.60 8.98
C MET A 1 33.74 2.93 10.02
N ILE A 2 32.67 3.54 10.45
CA ILE A 2 31.72 2.95 11.40
C ILE A 2 30.77 2.16 10.50
N ASP A 3 30.92 0.83 10.50
CA ASP A 3 29.94 -0.06 9.88
C ASP A 3 28.59 0.20 10.56
N GLY A 4 27.71 0.92 9.87
CA GLY A 4 26.34 1.11 10.34
C GLY A 4 25.67 -0.26 10.42
N ASP A 5 25.10 -0.57 11.57
CA ASP A 5 24.30 -1.77 11.80
C ASP A 5 23.24 -1.85 10.68
N PRO A 6 23.17 -2.94 9.90
CA PRO A 6 22.21 -3.07 8.81
C PRO A 6 20.75 -3.07 9.28
N ASP A 7 20.51 -3.05 10.60
CA ASP A 7 19.18 -3.02 11.21
C ASP A 7 18.66 -1.60 11.52
N MET A 8 19.41 -0.53 11.18
CA MET A 8 19.05 0.88 11.43
C MET A 8 18.35 1.58 10.25
N SER A 9 17.80 0.83 9.29
CA SER A 9 16.98 1.44 8.23
C SER A 9 15.65 1.94 8.80
N THR A 10 15.24 3.14 8.39
CA THR A 10 13.91 3.67 8.73
C THR A 10 12.83 2.64 8.40
N PRO A 11 11.95 2.29 9.35
CA PRO A 11 10.88 1.34 9.08
C PRO A 11 9.96 1.85 7.97
N VAL A 12 9.62 0.97 7.03
CA VAL A 12 8.77 1.30 5.88
C VAL A 12 7.33 0.85 6.10
N ILE A 13 6.39 1.70 5.71
CA ILE A 13 4.97 1.36 5.59
C ILE A 13 4.59 1.41 4.12
N GLY A 14 4.36 0.23 3.57
CA GLY A 14 3.79 0.07 2.24
C GLY A 14 2.28 0.18 2.29
N LEU A 15 1.68 0.84 1.30
CA LEU A 15 0.24 1.06 1.21
C LEU A 15 -0.27 0.58 -0.15
N ASP A 16 -1.41 -0.12 -0.17
CA ASP A 16 -2.22 -0.19 -1.38
C ASP A 16 -2.92 1.16 -1.60
N ARG A 17 -3.41 1.43 -2.79
CA ARG A 17 -4.12 2.65 -3.14
C ARG A 17 -5.64 2.45 -3.04
N ASP A 18 -6.21 1.64 -3.94
CA ASP A 18 -7.66 1.47 -4.06
C ASP A 18 -8.21 0.61 -2.91
N GLY A 19 -9.15 1.14 -2.15
CA GLY A 19 -9.71 0.50 -0.95
C GLY A 19 -8.90 0.77 0.33
N THR A 20 -7.75 1.43 0.23
CA THR A 20 -6.88 1.78 1.37
C THR A 20 -6.71 3.29 1.51
N ILE A 21 -6.30 3.99 0.44
CA ILE A 21 -6.16 5.46 0.40
C ILE A 21 -7.40 6.09 -0.20
N ASN A 22 -7.88 5.57 -1.34
CA ASN A 22 -9.11 6.03 -2.00
C ASN A 22 -10.17 4.95 -2.05
N VAL A 23 -11.40 5.37 -2.21
CA VAL A 23 -12.56 4.48 -2.37
C VAL A 23 -12.34 3.57 -3.58
N ASP A 24 -12.51 2.24 -3.38
CA ASP A 24 -12.56 1.29 -4.48
C ASP A 24 -14.02 1.16 -4.95
N THR A 25 -14.31 1.69 -6.12
CA THR A 25 -15.66 1.68 -6.70
C THR A 25 -16.02 0.38 -7.41
N GLY A 26 -15.13 -0.61 -7.37
CA GLY A 26 -15.24 -1.86 -8.14
C GLY A 26 -14.85 -1.70 -9.62
N GLY A 27 -14.49 -0.48 -10.04
CA GLY A 27 -14.01 -0.12 -11.37
C GLY A 27 -12.54 0.32 -11.38
N TYR A 28 -12.20 1.14 -12.35
CA TYR A 28 -10.87 1.75 -12.43
C TYR A 28 -11.00 3.26 -12.26
N VAL A 29 -10.12 3.84 -11.45
CA VAL A 29 -9.95 5.29 -11.35
C VAL A 29 -9.07 5.74 -12.51
N THR A 30 -9.69 6.31 -13.54
CA THR A 30 -9.02 6.71 -14.81
C THR A 30 -8.82 8.21 -14.92
N LYS A 31 -9.45 9.00 -14.03
CA LYS A 31 -9.40 10.46 -14.02
C LYS A 31 -9.31 10.99 -12.59
N PRO A 32 -8.70 12.17 -12.38
CA PRO A 32 -8.62 12.81 -11.06
C PRO A 32 -9.96 12.96 -10.34
N GLU A 33 -11.02 13.29 -11.06
CA GLU A 33 -12.37 13.52 -10.50
C GLU A 33 -12.99 12.24 -9.91
N GLN A 34 -12.48 11.08 -10.29
CA GLN A 34 -12.91 9.78 -9.76
C GLN A 34 -12.07 9.34 -8.53
N PHE A 35 -10.99 10.08 -8.23
CA PHE A 35 -10.17 9.79 -7.06
C PHE A 35 -10.83 10.40 -5.82
N GLU A 36 -11.57 9.58 -5.10
CA GLU A 36 -12.23 9.94 -3.85
C GLU A 36 -11.42 9.41 -2.67
N PRO A 37 -10.71 10.25 -1.90
CA PRO A 37 -9.99 9.79 -0.71
C PRO A 37 -10.98 9.20 0.30
N ILE A 38 -10.62 8.07 0.91
CA ILE A 38 -11.33 7.56 2.08
C ILE A 38 -11.15 8.57 3.22
N GLU A 39 -12.21 8.82 3.98
CA GLU A 39 -12.19 9.78 5.07
C GLU A 39 -10.99 9.54 6.02
N GLY A 40 -10.20 10.57 6.23
CA GLY A 40 -9.00 10.53 7.06
C GLY A 40 -7.77 9.81 6.44
N SER A 41 -7.88 9.23 5.24
CA SER A 41 -6.77 8.47 4.65
C SER A 41 -5.56 9.32 4.27
N LEU A 42 -5.77 10.50 3.70
CA LEU A 42 -4.66 11.41 3.37
C LEU A 42 -3.97 11.91 4.64
N GLN A 43 -4.74 12.27 5.68
CA GLN A 43 -4.22 12.63 7.00
C GLN A 43 -3.42 11.47 7.62
N ALA A 44 -3.89 10.23 7.42
CA ALA A 44 -3.18 9.05 7.90
C ALA A 44 -1.81 8.92 7.23
N VAL A 45 -1.70 9.11 5.91
CA VAL A 45 -0.40 9.12 5.20
C VAL A 45 0.52 10.21 5.78
N LYS A 46 -0.03 11.42 6.01
CA LYS A 46 0.72 12.51 6.64
C LYS A 46 1.22 12.13 8.04
N ILE A 47 0.35 11.58 8.90
CA ILE A 47 0.70 11.14 10.26
C ILE A 47 1.82 10.10 10.22
N ILE A 48 1.74 9.11 9.33
CA ILE A 48 2.79 8.09 9.14
C ILE A 48 4.13 8.76 8.80
N ARG A 49 4.12 9.71 7.85
CA ARG A 49 5.34 10.45 7.46
C ARG A 49 5.88 11.35 8.57
N ASP A 50 5.00 12.03 9.30
CA ASP A 50 5.38 12.91 10.41
C ASP A 50 5.98 12.13 11.58
N LYS A 51 5.52 10.89 11.82
CA LYS A 51 6.09 9.97 12.81
C LYS A 51 7.44 9.35 12.38
N GLY A 52 7.99 9.72 11.24
CA GLY A 52 9.33 9.30 10.80
C GLY A 52 9.37 8.03 9.97
N TYR A 53 8.24 7.41 9.61
CA TYR A 53 8.22 6.23 8.76
C TYR A 53 8.42 6.57 7.27
N ASP A 54 9.10 5.70 6.55
CA ASP A 54 9.09 5.73 5.09
C ASP A 54 7.76 5.22 4.55
N VAL A 55 7.24 5.86 3.49
CA VAL A 55 5.99 5.46 2.85
C VAL A 55 6.23 5.11 1.39
N VAL A 56 5.78 3.92 0.99
CA VAL A 56 5.82 3.45 -0.39
C VAL A 56 4.43 2.96 -0.80
N ILE A 57 3.91 3.43 -1.93
CA ILE A 57 2.62 2.98 -2.47
C ILE A 57 2.86 1.93 -3.54
N LEU A 58 2.21 0.75 -3.39
CA LEU A 58 2.30 -0.36 -4.34
C LEU A 58 0.89 -0.80 -4.75
N THR A 59 0.47 -0.52 -5.99
CA THR A 59 -0.90 -0.75 -6.44
C THR A 59 -1.01 -1.58 -7.72
N ASN A 60 -2.05 -2.42 -7.82
CA ASN A 60 -2.37 -3.17 -9.03
C ASN A 60 -3.30 -2.36 -9.94
N GLN A 61 -2.82 -1.92 -11.10
CA GLN A 61 -3.56 -1.11 -12.09
C GLN A 61 -3.78 -1.87 -13.40
N ALA A 62 -4.51 -2.99 -13.31
CA ALA A 62 -4.73 -3.91 -14.43
C ALA A 62 -5.56 -3.32 -15.58
N GLY A 63 -6.16 -2.15 -15.41
CA GLY A 63 -6.91 -1.43 -16.43
C GLY A 63 -6.08 -1.09 -17.67
N ILE A 64 -4.76 -0.91 -17.49
CA ILE A 64 -3.86 -0.58 -18.60
C ILE A 64 -3.85 -1.72 -19.62
N GLN A 65 -3.51 -2.94 -19.22
CA GLN A 65 -3.45 -4.07 -20.16
C GLN A 65 -4.84 -4.49 -20.67
N LYS A 66 -5.91 -4.11 -19.97
CA LYS A 66 -7.28 -4.30 -20.42
C LYS A 66 -7.74 -3.24 -21.43
N GLY A 67 -6.93 -2.23 -21.71
CA GLY A 67 -7.26 -1.14 -22.63
C GLY A 67 -8.35 -0.20 -22.10
N ILE A 68 -8.56 -0.14 -20.78
CA ILE A 68 -9.57 0.75 -20.14
C ILE A 68 -8.96 2.13 -19.87
N MET A 69 -7.66 2.18 -19.63
CA MET A 69 -6.85 3.38 -19.38
C MET A 69 -5.43 3.11 -19.90
N ASP A 70 -4.64 4.14 -20.02
CA ASP A 70 -3.22 4.05 -20.34
C ASP A 70 -2.34 4.44 -19.12
N SER A 71 -1.02 4.42 -19.31
CA SER A 71 -0.10 4.81 -18.23
C SER A 71 -0.18 6.29 -17.88
N VAL A 72 -0.53 7.14 -18.86
CA VAL A 72 -0.67 8.59 -18.65
C VAL A 72 -1.87 8.87 -17.75
N ASP A 73 -2.99 8.17 -17.94
CA ASP A 73 -4.16 8.27 -17.07
C ASP A 73 -3.80 7.92 -15.62
N VAL A 74 -3.06 6.82 -15.43
CA VAL A 74 -2.60 6.39 -14.09
C VAL A 74 -1.69 7.43 -13.46
N ASP A 75 -0.74 7.97 -14.22
CA ASP A 75 0.20 8.98 -13.73
C ASP A 75 -0.52 10.29 -13.38
N ILE A 76 -1.54 10.70 -14.14
CA ILE A 76 -2.38 11.87 -13.83
C ILE A 76 -3.13 11.67 -12.50
N VAL A 77 -3.74 10.50 -12.29
CA VAL A 77 -4.42 10.18 -11.02
C VAL A 77 -3.45 10.16 -9.85
N HIS A 78 -2.27 9.57 -10.04
CA HIS A 78 -1.22 9.54 -9.01
C HIS A 78 -0.72 10.95 -8.67
N ASN A 79 -0.46 11.79 -9.68
CA ASN A 79 -0.06 13.19 -9.47
C ASN A 79 -1.15 13.99 -8.74
N HIS A 80 -2.42 13.73 -9.03
CA HIS A 80 -3.53 14.33 -8.28
C HIS A 80 -3.49 13.92 -6.80
N MET A 81 -3.34 12.64 -6.49
CA MET A 81 -3.19 12.16 -5.11
C MET A 81 -2.00 12.82 -4.40
N LEU A 82 -0.84 12.90 -5.06
CA LEU A 82 0.36 13.56 -4.50
C LEU A 82 0.12 15.05 -4.27
N THR A 83 -0.62 15.73 -5.14
CA THR A 83 -1.02 17.13 -4.98
C THR A 83 -1.90 17.30 -3.74
N LEU A 84 -2.89 16.44 -3.55
CA LEU A 84 -3.75 16.47 -2.35
C LEU A 84 -2.95 16.26 -1.06
N LEU A 85 -2.00 15.33 -1.06
CA LEU A 85 -1.08 15.11 0.07
C LEU A 85 -0.23 16.36 0.33
N GLY A 86 0.30 17.00 -0.70
CA GLY A 86 1.06 18.25 -0.59
C GLY A 86 0.24 19.40 -0.01
N GLN A 87 -1.03 19.55 -0.42
CA GLN A 87 -1.94 20.58 0.08
C GLN A 87 -2.19 20.51 1.58
N ILE A 88 -2.16 19.31 2.17
CA ILE A 88 -2.28 19.11 3.62
C ILE A 88 -0.94 19.15 4.35
N GLY A 89 0.16 19.49 3.66
CA GLY A 89 1.49 19.57 4.23
C GLY A 89 2.13 18.21 4.54
N CYS A 90 1.74 17.15 3.82
CA CYS A 90 2.40 15.87 3.93
C CYS A 90 3.81 15.96 3.32
N LYS A 91 4.82 15.43 4.03
CA LYS A 91 6.15 15.21 3.43
C LYS A 91 6.03 14.26 2.24
N SER A 92 6.91 14.39 1.25
CA SER A 92 6.92 13.49 0.08
C SER A 92 6.98 12.03 0.52
N ILE A 93 6.25 11.17 -0.19
CA ILE A 93 6.38 9.72 -0.05
C ILE A 93 7.69 9.25 -0.72
N ASN A 94 8.20 8.09 -0.29
CA ASN A 94 9.51 7.59 -0.78
C ASN A 94 9.41 6.92 -2.16
N GLY A 95 8.26 6.37 -2.51
CA GLY A 95 8.07 5.76 -3.82
C GLY A 95 6.61 5.40 -4.12
N LEU A 96 6.31 5.27 -5.42
CA LEU A 96 5.02 4.83 -5.91
C LEU A 96 5.25 3.92 -7.12
N TYR A 97 4.70 2.70 -7.04
CA TYR A 97 4.87 1.67 -8.05
C TYR A 97 3.55 1.01 -8.37
N TYR A 98 3.36 0.62 -9.63
CA TYR A 98 2.15 -0.07 -10.03
C TYR A 98 2.42 -1.21 -11.03
N SER A 99 1.56 -2.23 -10.98
CA SER A 99 1.50 -3.31 -11.97
C SER A 99 0.40 -3.02 -12.97
N THR A 100 0.68 -3.20 -14.26
CA THR A 100 -0.22 -2.86 -15.37
C THR A 100 -1.07 -4.02 -15.84
N THR A 101 -0.85 -5.23 -15.32
CA THR A 101 -1.37 -6.48 -15.87
C THR A 101 -2.44 -7.15 -14.98
N PRO A 102 -3.46 -7.80 -15.57
CA PRO A 102 -4.35 -8.70 -14.86
C PRO A 102 -3.78 -10.12 -14.66
N LEU A 103 -2.65 -10.46 -15.29
CA LEU A 103 -2.07 -11.81 -15.26
C LEU A 103 -1.53 -12.14 -13.87
N LYS A 104 -2.00 -13.25 -13.30
CA LYS A 104 -1.66 -13.64 -11.92
C LYS A 104 -0.20 -14.07 -11.73
N ASP A 105 0.44 -14.52 -12.78
CA ASP A 105 1.83 -14.97 -12.83
C ASP A 105 2.83 -13.83 -13.09
N ASP A 106 2.35 -12.63 -13.45
CA ASP A 106 3.22 -11.47 -13.62
C ASP A 106 3.97 -11.15 -12.31
N PRO A 107 5.31 -11.02 -12.36
CA PRO A 107 6.13 -10.84 -11.17
C PRO A 107 5.83 -9.55 -10.40
N TYR A 108 5.32 -8.51 -11.06
CA TYR A 108 5.00 -7.23 -10.43
C TYR A 108 3.61 -7.19 -9.81
N ARG A 109 2.67 -8.04 -10.29
CA ARG A 109 1.31 -8.04 -9.78
C ARG A 109 1.22 -8.73 -8.41
N LYS A 110 0.70 -8.02 -7.39
CA LYS A 110 0.37 -8.65 -6.10
C LYS A 110 -0.59 -9.83 -6.29
N PRO A 111 -0.35 -11.00 -5.69
CA PRO A 111 0.51 -11.26 -4.52
C PRO A 111 1.99 -11.56 -4.86
N ASN A 112 2.49 -11.29 -6.06
CA ASN A 112 3.93 -11.36 -6.35
C ASN A 112 4.62 -10.08 -5.86
N ILE A 113 5.93 -10.14 -5.67
CA ILE A 113 6.70 -9.12 -4.94
C ILE A 113 7.64 -8.28 -5.81
N GLY A 114 7.42 -8.25 -7.12
CA GLY A 114 8.26 -7.46 -8.04
C GLY A 114 8.29 -5.97 -7.69
N MET A 115 7.12 -5.38 -7.35
CA MET A 115 7.05 -3.98 -6.90
C MET A 115 7.81 -3.76 -5.59
N PHE A 116 7.72 -4.69 -4.63
CA PHE A 116 8.48 -4.61 -3.36
C PHE A 116 9.98 -4.63 -3.59
N LYS A 117 10.46 -5.55 -4.45
CA LYS A 117 11.89 -5.64 -4.83
C LYS A 117 12.37 -4.38 -5.53
N ARG A 118 11.54 -3.82 -6.42
CA ARG A 118 11.85 -2.59 -7.12
C ARG A 118 11.96 -1.40 -6.15
N ALA A 119 11.04 -1.27 -5.21
CA ALA A 119 11.11 -0.26 -4.17
C ALA A 119 12.39 -0.40 -3.33
N SER A 120 12.77 -1.63 -2.91
CA SER A 120 14.03 -1.83 -2.20
C SER A 120 15.25 -1.40 -3.01
N ALA A 121 15.26 -1.69 -4.32
CA ALA A 121 16.38 -1.35 -5.19
C ALA A 121 16.49 0.15 -5.49
N GLU A 122 15.36 0.86 -5.66
CA GLU A 122 15.34 2.25 -6.10
C GLU A 122 15.35 3.26 -4.93
N VAL A 123 14.68 2.94 -3.82
CA VAL A 123 14.54 3.86 -2.67
C VAL A 123 15.09 3.29 -1.37
N GLY A 124 15.76 2.14 -1.40
CA GLY A 124 16.54 1.60 -0.30
C GLY A 124 15.73 1.04 0.88
N VAL A 125 14.41 0.85 0.74
CA VAL A 125 13.57 0.36 1.85
C VAL A 125 13.80 -1.11 2.16
N ASN A 126 13.79 -1.45 3.46
CA ASN A 126 13.91 -2.82 3.96
C ASN A 126 12.53 -3.31 4.47
N TRP A 127 11.96 -4.31 3.78
CA TRP A 127 10.65 -4.85 4.13
C TRP A 127 10.66 -5.77 5.35
N THR A 128 11.83 -6.26 5.79
CA THR A 128 11.93 -7.17 6.94
C THR A 128 11.42 -6.51 8.23
N ASN A 129 11.65 -5.19 8.38
CA ASN A 129 11.14 -4.38 9.48
C ASN A 129 9.92 -3.53 9.04
N GLY A 130 9.38 -3.83 7.86
CA GLY A 130 8.31 -3.08 7.24
C GLY A 130 6.93 -3.68 7.48
N VAL A 131 5.93 -2.87 7.17
CA VAL A 131 4.52 -3.24 7.19
C VAL A 131 3.93 -2.99 5.80
N TYR A 132 2.99 -3.81 5.38
CA TYR A 132 2.18 -3.53 4.20
C TYR A 132 0.70 -3.53 4.54
N VAL A 133 0.04 -2.42 4.25
CA VAL A 133 -1.38 -2.18 4.53
C VAL A 133 -2.18 -2.29 3.24
N GLY A 134 -3.23 -3.08 3.24
CA GLY A 134 -4.13 -3.23 2.11
C GLY A 134 -5.49 -3.79 2.52
N ASP A 135 -6.40 -3.91 1.55
CA ASP A 135 -7.78 -4.37 1.76
C ASP A 135 -8.04 -5.78 1.21
N LYS A 136 -7.08 -6.37 0.46
CA LYS A 136 -7.28 -7.63 -0.26
C LYS A 136 -6.35 -8.75 0.22
N ILE A 137 -6.77 -10.00 0.04
CA ILE A 137 -5.92 -11.19 0.29
C ILE A 137 -4.59 -11.12 -0.47
N SER A 138 -4.58 -10.53 -1.67
CA SER A 138 -3.35 -10.36 -2.46
C SER A 138 -2.31 -9.50 -1.77
N ASP A 139 -2.75 -8.48 -1.04
CA ASP A 139 -1.90 -7.56 -0.30
C ASP A 139 -1.23 -8.26 0.87
N LEU A 140 -2.03 -8.97 1.66
CA LEU A 140 -1.55 -9.74 2.81
C LEU A 140 -0.56 -10.82 2.40
N LYS A 141 -0.85 -11.55 1.32
CA LYS A 141 0.06 -12.56 0.77
C LYS A 141 1.35 -11.95 0.21
N ALA A 142 1.26 -10.77 -0.41
CA ALA A 142 2.43 -10.05 -0.90
C ALA A 142 3.31 -9.59 0.27
N ALA A 143 2.71 -9.05 1.34
CA ALA A 143 3.41 -8.66 2.56
C ALA A 143 4.23 -9.83 3.12
N ILE A 144 3.60 -10.99 3.36
CA ILE A 144 4.29 -12.19 3.89
C ILE A 144 5.44 -12.61 2.96
N LYS A 145 5.21 -12.67 1.64
CA LYS A 145 6.27 -13.04 0.68
C LYS A 145 7.44 -12.05 0.67
N ALA A 146 7.17 -10.77 0.92
CA ALA A 146 8.17 -9.72 1.02
C ALA A 146 8.84 -9.65 2.40
N LYS A 147 8.44 -10.50 3.35
CA LYS A 147 8.84 -10.50 4.77
C LYS A 147 8.38 -9.25 5.53
N ALA A 148 7.38 -8.53 5.03
CA ALA A 148 6.73 -7.45 5.73
C ALA A 148 5.56 -7.97 6.56
N LYS A 149 5.20 -7.24 7.63
CA LYS A 149 4.02 -7.55 8.44
C LYS A 149 2.75 -7.18 7.68
N PRO A 150 1.79 -8.10 7.52
CA PRO A 150 0.54 -7.80 6.85
C PRO A 150 -0.43 -7.06 7.78
N VAL A 151 -1.01 -5.98 7.29
CA VAL A 151 -2.08 -5.22 7.95
C VAL A 151 -3.27 -5.13 6.98
N LEU A 152 -4.45 -5.48 7.48
CA LEU A 152 -5.72 -5.37 6.76
C LEU A 152 -6.49 -4.16 7.25
N VAL A 153 -7.00 -3.35 6.33
CA VAL A 153 -8.04 -2.36 6.62
C VAL A 153 -9.40 -2.88 6.16
N ARG A 154 -10.46 -2.53 6.93
CA ARG A 154 -11.84 -2.97 6.64
C ARG A 154 -12.47 -2.23 5.46
N THR A 155 -11.90 -1.08 5.08
CA THR A 155 -12.32 -0.31 3.90
C THR A 155 -12.13 -1.12 2.61
N GLY A 156 -12.69 -0.67 1.50
CA GLY A 156 -12.62 -1.38 0.23
C GLY A 156 -13.21 -2.80 0.31
N TYR A 157 -12.41 -3.80 -0.03
CA TYR A 157 -12.77 -5.21 0.07
C TYR A 157 -12.41 -5.85 1.42
N GLY A 158 -12.08 -5.05 2.44
CA GLY A 158 -11.58 -5.56 3.72
C GLY A 158 -12.54 -6.52 4.41
N GLU A 159 -13.85 -6.23 4.45
CA GLU A 159 -14.85 -7.12 5.03
C GLU A 159 -14.97 -8.47 4.29
N GLU A 160 -14.87 -8.46 2.98
CA GLU A 160 -14.84 -9.69 2.20
C GLU A 160 -13.55 -10.47 2.42
N THR A 161 -12.44 -9.75 2.60
CA THR A 161 -11.14 -10.33 2.92
C THR A 161 -11.16 -10.98 4.30
N ILE A 162 -11.81 -10.40 5.30
CA ILE A 162 -12.01 -11.01 6.63
C ILE A 162 -12.77 -12.34 6.50
N LYS A 163 -13.83 -12.38 5.70
CA LYS A 163 -14.56 -13.64 5.45
C LYS A 163 -13.65 -14.72 4.86
N LYS A 164 -12.79 -14.35 3.90
CA LYS A 164 -11.79 -15.25 3.29
C LYS A 164 -10.70 -15.68 4.29
N LEU A 165 -10.25 -14.79 5.19
CA LEU A 165 -9.29 -15.13 6.25
C LEU A 165 -9.84 -16.14 7.24
N ASN A 166 -11.15 -16.18 7.45
CA ASN A 166 -11.81 -17.13 8.35
C ASN A 166 -11.88 -18.55 7.77
N THR A 167 -11.46 -18.79 6.52
CA THR A 167 -11.40 -20.11 5.93
C THR A 167 -10.17 -20.88 6.40
N PHE A 168 -10.26 -22.23 6.42
CA PHE A 168 -9.14 -23.09 6.79
C PHE A 168 -7.87 -22.83 5.96
N ALA A 169 -8.04 -22.58 4.66
CA ALA A 169 -6.94 -22.32 3.73
C ALA A 169 -6.10 -21.06 4.07
N ASN A 170 -6.66 -20.11 4.83
CA ASN A 170 -6.00 -18.86 5.18
C ASN A 170 -5.72 -18.73 6.70
N LYS A 171 -5.82 -19.84 7.46
CA LYS A 171 -5.66 -19.82 8.93
C LYS A 171 -4.32 -19.21 9.38
N ASP A 172 -3.23 -19.54 8.70
CA ASP A 172 -1.91 -19.04 9.09
C ASP A 172 -1.69 -17.58 8.66
N LEU A 173 -2.27 -17.17 7.54
CA LEU A 173 -2.29 -15.77 7.12
C LEU A 173 -3.07 -14.92 8.13
N LYS A 174 -4.23 -15.42 8.58
CA LYS A 174 -5.06 -14.75 9.60
C LYS A 174 -4.29 -14.49 10.91
N LYS A 175 -3.53 -15.49 11.38
CA LYS A 175 -2.75 -15.36 12.63
C LYS A 175 -1.67 -14.28 12.58
N GLN A 176 -1.17 -13.98 11.40
CA GLN A 176 -0.11 -13.01 11.18
C GLN A 176 -0.64 -11.61 10.83
N THR A 177 -1.94 -11.50 10.51
CA THR A 177 -2.57 -10.26 10.03
C THR A 177 -3.18 -9.48 11.18
N GLU A 178 -2.77 -8.24 11.36
CA GLU A 178 -3.49 -7.25 12.18
C GLU A 178 -4.61 -6.62 11.36
N ILE A 179 -5.72 -6.27 12.01
CA ILE A 179 -6.92 -5.71 11.36
C ILE A 179 -7.27 -4.38 12.00
N TYR A 180 -7.48 -3.36 11.18
CA TYR A 180 -7.92 -2.03 11.59
C TYR A 180 -9.16 -1.61 10.79
N ASP A 181 -9.96 -0.72 11.34
CA ASP A 181 -11.17 -0.26 10.65
C ASP A 181 -10.84 0.51 9.37
N ASN A 182 -9.77 1.32 9.40
CA ASN A 182 -9.27 2.10 8.27
C ASN A 182 -7.80 2.48 8.46
N LEU A 183 -7.24 3.14 7.44
CA LEU A 183 -5.84 3.60 7.49
C LEU A 183 -5.59 4.64 8.60
N SER A 184 -6.60 5.45 8.94
CA SER A 184 -6.48 6.45 10.01
C SER A 184 -6.28 5.78 11.38
N GLN A 185 -7.08 4.75 11.70
CA GLN A 185 -6.91 3.99 12.94
C GLN A 185 -5.52 3.35 13.02
N TYR A 186 -5.04 2.77 11.91
CA TYR A 186 -3.69 2.21 11.86
C TYR A 186 -2.61 3.27 12.11
N ALA A 187 -2.68 4.43 11.43
CA ALA A 187 -1.70 5.50 11.57
C ALA A 187 -1.60 6.04 13.01
N HIS A 188 -2.74 6.14 13.71
CA HIS A 188 -2.76 6.56 15.11
C HIS A 188 -2.20 5.51 16.08
N SER A 189 -2.21 4.24 15.73
CA SER A 189 -1.63 3.17 16.55
C SER A 189 -0.10 3.11 16.51
N LEU A 190 0.54 3.77 15.53
CA LEU A 190 1.99 3.78 15.36
C LEU A 190 2.67 4.60 16.45
N VAL A 191 3.85 4.12 16.89
CA VAL A 191 4.75 4.89 17.75
C VAL A 191 5.42 6.01 16.95
N ASP A 192 5.85 7.05 17.65
CA ASP A 192 6.63 8.14 17.08
C ASP A 192 8.11 7.73 17.03
N LEU A 193 8.75 7.92 15.87
CA LEU A 193 10.17 7.61 15.64
C LEU A 193 11.01 8.89 15.53
N SER A 194 10.36 10.08 15.48
CA SER A 194 11.03 11.39 15.34
C SER A 194 11.53 11.97 16.66
#